data_64b5a3e85973913b385f41afeb499330
#
_entry.id   64b5a3e85973913b385f41afeb499330
#
_cell.length_a   1.000
_cell.length_b   1.000
_cell.length_c   1.000
_cell.angle_alpha   90.00
_cell.angle_beta   90.00
_cell.angle_gamma   90.00
#
_symmetry.space_group_name_H-M   'P 1'
#
loop_
_entity.id
_entity.type
_entity.pdbx_description
1 polymer ?
#
loop_
_entity_poly.entity_id
_entity_poly.type
_entity_poly.pdbx_seq_one_letter_code
_entity_poly.pdbx_strand_id
1 'polypeptide(L)'
;MNLIKELWGSLIDSLVGLGAVVRFLLRMIIVTPSALLRFDLIVAQIYNSGALSLVIIMLSGLFVGMVLGLQGFQLLQRFGSEDSLGIAAAIGLVKELGPVVTALLFAGRAGTALASELGLMRATDQLSAMEMMAVDPITRVVVPRFLGGVIAMPLLAAIFSLIGIYGAQLIGVQIMGVDSGSFWSQMRGGVGLADINEGIVKSLIFGVACSLIAVYEGYYATPTAAGVGTATTRTVVTSAVVVLFLDYLLTAAFL
;
A
#
# COMPACT_ATOMS: atom_id res chain seq x y z
N MET A 1 -8.88 26.98 29.93
CA MET A 1 -7.46 26.66 30.21
C MET A 1 -7.20 25.15 30.17
N ASN A 2 -8.18 24.26 30.41
CA ASN A 2 -8.01 22.81 30.33
C ASN A 2 -7.93 22.28 28.88
N LEU A 3 -8.72 22.81 27.95
CA LEU A 3 -8.75 22.40 26.56
C LEU A 3 -7.39 22.60 25.84
N ILE A 4 -6.71 23.73 26.12
CA ILE A 4 -5.38 24.02 25.55
C ILE A 4 -4.33 23.05 26.12
N LYS A 5 -4.41 22.70 27.40
CA LYS A 5 -3.50 21.71 28.01
C LYS A 5 -3.73 20.30 27.48
N GLU A 6 -4.98 19.92 27.22
CA GLU A 6 -5.33 18.62 26.63
C GLU A 6 -4.86 18.54 25.17
N LEU A 7 -5.07 19.59 24.38
CA LEU A 7 -4.57 19.66 22.99
C LEU A 7 -3.03 19.63 22.96
N TRP A 8 -2.37 20.35 23.88
CA TRP A 8 -0.90 20.35 23.96
C TRP A 8 -0.35 18.99 24.39
N GLY A 9 -1.02 18.33 25.36
CA GLY A 9 -0.69 16.95 25.75
C GLY A 9 -0.81 15.97 24.57
N SER A 10 -1.93 16.01 23.85
CA SER A 10 -2.17 15.16 22.68
C SER A 10 -1.15 15.39 21.55
N LEU A 11 -0.72 16.63 21.32
CA LEU A 11 0.34 16.95 20.36
C LEU A 11 1.69 16.38 20.79
N ILE A 12 2.05 16.50 22.07
CA ILE A 12 3.30 15.93 22.60
C ILE A 12 3.29 14.41 22.49
N ASP A 13 2.18 13.76 22.86
CA ASP A 13 2.04 12.30 22.75
C ASP A 13 2.15 11.81 21.32
N SER A 14 1.59 12.57 20.37
CA SER A 14 1.72 12.29 18.93
C SER A 14 3.16 12.42 18.43
N LEU A 15 3.88 13.46 18.86
CA LEU A 15 5.28 13.67 18.54
C LEU A 15 6.19 12.58 19.14
N VAL A 16 5.93 12.17 20.37
CA VAL A 16 6.65 11.08 21.04
C VAL A 16 6.39 9.76 20.30
N GLY A 17 5.13 9.52 19.89
CA GLY A 17 4.76 8.36 19.07
C GLY A 17 5.50 8.33 17.73
N LEU A 18 5.54 9.45 17.01
CA LEU A 18 6.31 9.55 15.76
C LEU A 18 7.79 9.29 16.01
N GLY A 19 8.38 9.83 17.07
CA GLY A 19 9.77 9.58 17.45
C GLY A 19 10.05 8.09 17.74
N ALA A 20 9.10 7.38 18.32
CA ALA A 20 9.20 5.94 18.56
C ALA A 20 9.19 5.14 17.25
N VAL A 21 8.31 5.48 16.30
CA VAL A 21 8.25 4.86 14.96
C VAL A 21 9.54 5.11 14.19
N VAL A 22 10.07 6.34 14.22
CA VAL A 22 11.34 6.67 13.54
C VAL A 22 12.51 5.88 14.13
N ARG A 23 12.61 5.78 15.46
CA ARG A 23 13.65 4.96 16.12
C ARG A 23 13.52 3.48 15.74
N PHE A 24 12.31 2.98 15.65
CA PHE A 24 12.05 1.59 15.23
C PHE A 24 12.50 1.36 13.79
N LEU A 25 12.17 2.29 12.89
CA LEU A 25 12.60 2.25 11.49
C LEU A 25 14.13 2.28 11.38
N LEU A 26 14.79 3.18 12.10
CA LEU A 26 16.26 3.27 12.09
C LEU A 26 16.91 1.96 12.58
N ARG A 27 16.37 1.36 13.64
CA ARG A 27 16.84 0.05 14.12
C ARG A 27 16.65 -1.03 13.06
N MET A 28 15.50 -1.06 12.35
CA MET A 28 15.29 -2.01 11.25
C MET A 28 16.29 -1.80 10.11
N ILE A 29 16.56 -0.54 9.71
CA ILE A 29 17.50 -0.22 8.62
C ILE A 29 18.91 -0.70 8.97
N ILE A 30 19.38 -0.47 10.21
CA ILE A 30 20.72 -0.89 10.66
C ILE A 30 20.86 -2.42 10.58
N VAL A 31 19.80 -3.15 10.85
CA VAL A 31 19.82 -4.62 10.91
C VAL A 31 19.47 -5.26 9.55
N THR A 32 18.91 -4.51 8.61
CA THR A 32 18.52 -4.98 7.28
C THR A 32 19.63 -5.73 6.52
N PRO A 33 20.90 -5.30 6.51
CA PRO A 33 21.96 -6.04 5.80
C PRO A 33 22.11 -7.48 6.24
N SER A 34 21.93 -7.76 7.54
CA SER A 34 22.00 -9.13 8.07
C SER A 34 20.76 -9.96 7.74
N ALA A 35 19.60 -9.32 7.61
CA ALA A 35 18.36 -9.97 7.22
C ALA A 35 18.33 -10.31 5.71
N LEU A 36 18.97 -9.51 4.86
CA LEU A 36 19.09 -9.77 3.43
C LEU A 36 19.84 -11.08 3.12
N LEU A 37 20.69 -11.56 3.99
CA LEU A 37 21.34 -12.87 3.84
C LEU A 37 20.36 -14.06 3.94
N ARG A 38 19.12 -13.81 4.37
CA ARG A 38 18.06 -14.82 4.54
C ARG A 38 16.95 -14.63 3.53
N PHE A 39 17.28 -14.74 2.26
CA PHE A 39 16.35 -14.55 1.14
C PHE A 39 15.08 -15.41 1.27
N ASP A 40 15.20 -16.64 1.77
CA ASP A 40 14.07 -17.56 1.92
C ASP A 40 12.94 -16.97 2.76
N LEU A 41 13.28 -16.24 3.84
CA LEU A 41 12.29 -15.62 4.70
C LEU A 41 11.59 -14.44 3.99
N ILE A 42 12.33 -13.66 3.20
CA ILE A 42 11.78 -12.53 2.46
C ILE A 42 10.84 -13.04 1.36
N VAL A 43 11.25 -14.06 0.60
CA VAL A 43 10.43 -14.68 -0.45
C VAL A 43 9.12 -15.23 0.13
N ALA A 44 9.19 -15.93 1.26
CA ALA A 44 7.99 -16.42 1.95
C ALA A 44 7.05 -15.26 2.35
N GLN A 45 7.59 -14.12 2.77
CA GLN A 45 6.78 -12.95 3.12
C GLN A 45 6.20 -12.23 1.89
N ILE A 46 6.93 -12.18 0.77
CA ILE A 46 6.39 -11.68 -0.51
C ILE A 46 5.23 -12.56 -0.95
N TYR A 47 5.33 -13.88 -0.80
CA TYR A 47 4.23 -14.79 -1.12
C TYR A 47 3.01 -14.53 -0.22
N ASN A 48 3.19 -14.45 1.09
CA ASN A 48 2.11 -14.27 2.06
C ASN A 48 1.42 -12.88 1.92
N SER A 49 2.19 -11.82 1.74
CA SER A 49 1.67 -10.46 1.61
C SER A 49 1.20 -10.15 0.19
N GLY A 50 1.91 -10.65 -0.83
CA GLY A 50 1.64 -10.40 -2.24
C GLY A 50 0.70 -11.40 -2.86
N ALA A 51 1.13 -12.66 -3.06
CA ALA A 51 0.39 -13.64 -3.84
C ALA A 51 -1.02 -13.91 -3.29
N LEU A 52 -1.16 -14.01 -1.98
CA LEU A 52 -2.46 -14.19 -1.35
C LEU A 52 -3.37 -12.95 -1.43
N SER A 53 -2.84 -11.77 -1.77
CA SER A 53 -3.63 -10.55 -2.02
C SER A 53 -4.05 -10.39 -3.48
N LEU A 54 -3.50 -11.18 -4.41
CA LEU A 54 -3.72 -11.02 -5.85
C LEU A 54 -5.20 -11.03 -6.24
N VAL A 55 -5.98 -11.95 -5.72
CA VAL A 55 -7.39 -12.11 -6.10
C VAL A 55 -8.18 -10.83 -5.82
N ILE A 56 -8.04 -10.28 -4.61
CA ILE A 56 -8.76 -9.06 -4.24
C ILE A 56 -8.26 -7.85 -5.05
N ILE A 57 -6.96 -7.77 -5.31
CA ILE A 57 -6.35 -6.70 -6.11
C ILE A 57 -6.82 -6.75 -7.56
N MET A 58 -6.84 -7.93 -8.17
CA MET A 58 -7.30 -8.12 -9.55
C MET A 58 -8.78 -7.79 -9.71
N LEU A 59 -9.63 -8.31 -8.82
CA LEU A 59 -11.07 -8.03 -8.86
C LEU A 59 -11.35 -6.54 -8.64
N SER A 60 -10.71 -5.93 -7.66
CA SER A 60 -10.88 -4.50 -7.40
C SER A 60 -10.35 -3.64 -8.56
N GLY A 61 -9.20 -3.98 -9.14
CA GLY A 61 -8.65 -3.29 -10.31
C GLY A 61 -9.60 -3.37 -11.50
N LEU A 62 -10.15 -4.56 -11.76
CA LEU A 62 -11.12 -4.74 -12.85
C LEU A 62 -12.35 -3.83 -12.67
N PHE A 63 -12.99 -3.87 -11.50
CA PHE A 63 -14.19 -3.09 -11.25
C PHE A 63 -13.93 -1.58 -11.24
N VAL A 64 -12.84 -1.14 -10.62
CA VAL A 64 -12.45 0.28 -10.63
C VAL A 64 -12.16 0.74 -12.05
N GLY A 65 -11.47 -0.07 -12.85
CA GLY A 65 -11.22 0.21 -14.25
C GLY A 65 -12.51 0.30 -15.08
N MET A 66 -13.45 -0.62 -14.86
CA MET A 66 -14.78 -0.58 -15.51
C MET A 66 -15.56 0.71 -15.16
N VAL A 67 -15.55 1.11 -13.89
CA VAL A 67 -16.20 2.37 -13.46
C VAL A 67 -15.53 3.58 -14.09
N LEU A 68 -14.19 3.61 -14.13
CA LEU A 68 -13.44 4.67 -14.82
C LEU A 68 -13.74 4.72 -16.31
N GLY A 69 -13.83 3.57 -16.97
CA GLY A 69 -14.21 3.47 -18.37
C GLY A 69 -15.59 4.07 -18.62
N LEU A 70 -16.57 3.73 -17.77
CA LEU A 70 -17.94 4.26 -17.87
C LEU A 70 -18.02 5.76 -17.62
N GLN A 71 -17.48 6.22 -16.50
CA GLN A 71 -17.54 7.64 -16.12
C GLN A 71 -16.65 8.51 -17.00
N GLY A 72 -15.46 8.00 -17.36
CA GLY A 72 -14.54 8.67 -18.27
C GLY A 72 -15.18 8.87 -19.64
N PHE A 73 -15.83 7.84 -20.21
CA PHE A 73 -16.56 7.96 -21.47
C PHE A 73 -17.65 9.02 -21.38
N GLN A 74 -18.52 8.96 -20.37
CA GLN A 74 -19.59 9.96 -20.20
C GLN A 74 -19.09 11.40 -20.08
N LEU A 75 -17.96 11.59 -19.40
CA LEU A 75 -17.33 12.90 -19.25
C LEU A 75 -16.76 13.39 -20.59
N LEU A 76 -15.96 12.56 -21.26
CA LEU A 76 -15.30 12.90 -22.52
C LEU A 76 -16.30 13.11 -23.66
N GLN A 77 -17.40 12.38 -23.67
CA GLN A 77 -18.50 12.54 -24.64
C GLN A 77 -19.08 13.95 -24.62
N ARG A 78 -19.17 14.60 -23.46
CA ARG A 78 -19.65 15.98 -23.35
C ARG A 78 -18.74 16.98 -24.06
N PHE A 79 -17.48 16.63 -24.28
CA PHE A 79 -16.47 17.45 -24.96
C PHE A 79 -16.15 16.96 -26.37
N GLY A 80 -16.82 15.92 -26.87
CA GLY A 80 -16.56 15.32 -28.18
C GLY A 80 -15.16 14.70 -28.30
N SER A 81 -14.62 14.16 -27.20
CA SER A 81 -13.25 13.66 -27.11
C SER A 81 -13.21 12.21 -26.59
N GLU A 82 -14.20 11.39 -26.98
CA GLU A 82 -14.36 10.00 -26.54
C GLU A 82 -13.12 9.15 -26.85
N ASP A 83 -12.45 9.43 -27.94
CA ASP A 83 -11.22 8.75 -28.37
C ASP A 83 -10.09 8.86 -27.34
N SER A 84 -10.09 9.91 -26.51
CA SER A 84 -9.09 10.15 -25.47
C SER A 84 -9.31 9.31 -24.20
N LEU A 85 -10.31 8.42 -24.17
CA LEU A 85 -10.60 7.57 -23.02
C LEU A 85 -9.41 6.70 -22.62
N GLY A 86 -8.68 6.15 -23.58
CA GLY A 86 -7.53 5.28 -23.33
C GLY A 86 -6.42 5.95 -22.51
N ILE A 87 -6.05 7.18 -22.89
CA ILE A 87 -5.03 7.95 -22.16
C ILE A 87 -5.53 8.40 -20.78
N ALA A 88 -6.77 8.89 -20.69
CA ALA A 88 -7.34 9.37 -19.43
C ALA A 88 -7.44 8.23 -18.39
N ALA A 89 -7.93 7.06 -18.81
CA ALA A 89 -8.01 5.89 -17.94
C ALA A 89 -6.63 5.37 -17.52
N ALA A 90 -5.67 5.31 -18.44
CA ALA A 90 -4.32 4.82 -18.13
C ALA A 90 -3.57 5.75 -17.16
N ILE A 91 -3.59 7.07 -17.40
CA ILE A 91 -2.94 8.04 -16.49
C ILE A 91 -3.59 7.97 -15.10
N GLY A 92 -4.92 8.01 -15.02
CA GLY A 92 -5.64 7.94 -13.75
C GLY A 92 -5.35 6.65 -12.96
N LEU A 93 -5.23 5.51 -13.64
CA LEU A 93 -4.93 4.23 -12.99
C LEU A 93 -3.44 4.10 -12.62
N VAL A 94 -2.52 4.49 -13.49
CA VAL A 94 -1.09 4.27 -13.26
C VAL A 94 -0.53 5.25 -12.23
N LYS A 95 -0.89 6.54 -12.33
CA LYS A 95 -0.32 7.59 -11.46
C LYS A 95 -0.99 7.68 -10.10
N GLU A 96 -2.32 7.52 -10.05
CA GLU A 96 -3.11 7.86 -8.86
C GLU A 96 -3.81 6.65 -8.26
N LEU A 97 -4.86 6.14 -8.93
CA LEU A 97 -5.73 5.13 -8.35
C LEU A 97 -5.03 3.78 -8.11
N GLY A 98 -4.12 3.39 -9.02
CA GLY A 98 -3.37 2.14 -8.88
C GLY A 98 -2.60 2.08 -7.57
N PRO A 99 -1.67 2.99 -7.31
CA PRO A 99 -0.91 3.03 -6.06
C PRO A 99 -1.80 3.18 -4.82
N VAL A 100 -2.73 4.15 -4.83
CA VAL A 100 -3.55 4.48 -3.64
C VAL A 100 -4.50 3.35 -3.27
N VAL A 101 -5.32 2.88 -4.23
CA VAL A 101 -6.32 1.83 -3.95
C VAL A 101 -5.63 0.53 -3.56
N THR A 102 -4.52 0.19 -4.24
CA THR A 102 -3.72 -0.98 -3.85
C THR A 102 -3.17 -0.84 -2.43
N ALA A 103 -2.70 0.33 -2.02
CA ALA A 103 -2.20 0.56 -0.66
C ALA A 103 -3.28 0.39 0.40
N LEU A 104 -4.49 0.89 0.15
CA LEU A 104 -5.62 0.73 1.06
C LEU A 104 -6.04 -0.75 1.20
N LEU A 105 -6.12 -1.47 0.08
CA LEU A 105 -6.42 -2.90 0.08
C LEU A 105 -5.31 -3.73 0.72
N PHE A 106 -4.05 -3.37 0.47
CA PHE A 106 -2.89 -3.99 1.10
C PHE A 106 -2.90 -3.79 2.61
N ALA A 107 -3.15 -2.58 3.09
CA ALA A 107 -3.27 -2.29 4.52
C ALA A 107 -4.41 -3.08 5.17
N GLY A 108 -5.56 -3.18 4.49
CA GLY A 108 -6.73 -3.92 4.97
C GLY A 108 -6.52 -5.42 5.03
N ARG A 109 -5.75 -6.02 4.11
CA ARG A 109 -5.56 -7.48 4.05
C ARG A 109 -4.17 -7.90 4.56
N ALA A 110 -3.10 -7.47 3.90
CA ALA A 110 -1.74 -7.88 4.26
C ALA A 110 -1.26 -7.17 5.54
N GLY A 111 -1.57 -5.89 5.70
CA GLY A 111 -1.21 -5.12 6.90
C GLY A 111 -1.85 -5.69 8.15
N THR A 112 -3.14 -6.04 8.10
CA THR A 112 -3.83 -6.70 9.23
C THR A 112 -3.26 -8.07 9.54
N ALA A 113 -2.93 -8.87 8.53
CA ALA A 113 -2.30 -10.17 8.71
C ALA A 113 -0.93 -10.03 9.41
N LEU A 114 -0.08 -9.11 8.94
CA LEU A 114 1.23 -8.85 9.53
C LEU A 114 1.11 -8.39 10.99
N ALA A 115 0.20 -7.45 11.27
CA ALA A 115 -0.03 -6.94 12.62
C ALA A 115 -0.59 -8.03 13.55
N SER A 116 -1.51 -8.86 13.07
CA SER A 116 -2.08 -9.95 13.86
C SER A 116 -1.07 -11.06 14.15
N GLU A 117 -0.26 -11.46 13.17
CA GLU A 117 0.78 -12.46 13.37
C GLU A 117 1.83 -12.02 14.41
N LEU A 118 2.33 -10.77 14.28
CA LEU A 118 3.29 -10.23 15.24
C LEU A 118 2.67 -10.04 16.63
N GLY A 119 1.43 -9.54 16.67
CA GLY A 119 0.69 -9.37 17.91
C GLY A 119 0.41 -10.70 18.60
N LEU A 120 0.12 -11.77 17.85
CA LEU A 120 -0.03 -13.12 18.38
C LEU A 120 1.29 -13.66 18.92
N MET A 121 2.39 -13.50 18.20
CA MET A 121 3.73 -13.88 18.69
C MET A 121 4.10 -13.14 19.98
N ARG A 122 3.64 -11.87 20.11
CA ARG A 122 3.79 -11.10 21.35
C ARG A 122 2.93 -11.66 22.48
N ALA A 123 1.67 -11.98 22.19
CA ALA A 123 0.71 -12.49 23.17
C ALA A 123 1.04 -13.89 23.69
N THR A 124 1.80 -14.67 22.91
CA THR A 124 2.24 -16.04 23.26
C THR A 124 3.70 -16.09 23.73
N ASP A 125 4.31 -14.95 24.08
CA ASP A 125 5.70 -14.82 24.57
C ASP A 125 6.78 -15.36 23.61
N GLN A 126 6.45 -15.61 22.33
CA GLN A 126 7.42 -16.11 21.37
C GLN A 126 8.56 -15.12 21.09
N LEU A 127 8.25 -13.81 21.07
CA LEU A 127 9.28 -12.77 20.87
C LEU A 127 10.23 -12.73 22.07
N SER A 128 9.71 -12.79 23.30
CA SER A 128 10.51 -12.82 24.52
C SER A 128 11.35 -14.10 24.63
N ALA A 129 10.80 -15.25 24.21
CA ALA A 129 11.54 -16.51 24.15
C ALA A 129 12.72 -16.45 23.16
N MET A 130 12.56 -15.78 22.01
CA MET A 130 13.68 -15.55 21.09
C MET A 130 14.79 -14.72 21.71
N GLU A 131 14.43 -13.64 22.45
CA GLU A 131 15.41 -12.80 23.14
C GLU A 131 16.18 -13.59 24.21
N MET A 132 15.51 -14.45 24.96
CA MET A 132 16.17 -15.34 25.93
C MET A 132 17.15 -16.33 25.28
N MET A 133 16.88 -16.72 24.02
CA MET A 133 17.79 -17.57 23.23
C MET A 133 18.87 -16.75 22.48
N ALA A 134 19.05 -15.47 22.81
CA ALA A 134 19.97 -14.55 22.13
C ALA A 134 19.71 -14.37 20.62
N VAL A 135 18.46 -14.56 20.19
CA VAL A 135 18.01 -14.32 18.82
C VAL A 135 17.25 -13.00 18.78
N ASP A 136 17.74 -12.01 18.03
CA ASP A 136 17.06 -10.74 17.88
C ASP A 136 15.76 -10.90 17.05
N PRO A 137 14.57 -10.67 17.64
CA PRO A 137 13.29 -10.80 16.94
C PRO A 137 13.13 -9.83 15.78
N ILE A 138 13.75 -8.64 15.89
CA ILE A 138 13.67 -7.63 14.82
C ILE A 138 14.32 -8.15 13.56
N THR A 139 15.53 -8.69 13.68
CA THR A 139 16.27 -9.24 12.53
C THR A 139 15.58 -10.46 11.91
N ARG A 140 15.05 -11.34 12.73
CA ARG A 140 14.56 -12.62 12.25
C ARG A 140 13.11 -12.61 11.82
N VAL A 141 12.29 -11.74 12.41
CA VAL A 141 10.83 -11.76 12.22
C VAL A 141 10.32 -10.48 11.60
N VAL A 142 10.73 -9.31 12.13
CA VAL A 142 10.17 -8.02 11.73
C VAL A 142 10.68 -7.58 10.38
N VAL A 143 12.01 -7.57 10.17
CA VAL A 143 12.64 -7.07 8.94
C VAL A 143 12.23 -7.87 7.69
N PRO A 144 12.20 -9.23 7.68
CA PRO A 144 11.72 -9.96 6.52
C PRO A 144 10.27 -9.66 6.17
N ARG A 145 9.39 -9.45 7.16
CA ARG A 145 7.99 -9.06 6.96
C ARG A 145 7.86 -7.68 6.37
N PHE A 146 8.60 -6.72 6.89
CA PHE A 146 8.67 -5.37 6.37
C PHE A 146 9.13 -5.35 4.90
N LEU A 147 10.26 -5.97 4.59
CA LEU A 147 10.80 -6.02 3.23
C LEU A 147 9.87 -6.77 2.27
N GLY A 148 9.26 -7.86 2.71
CA GLY A 148 8.27 -8.58 1.92
C GLY A 148 7.10 -7.70 1.50
N GLY A 149 6.58 -6.89 2.42
CA GLY A 149 5.51 -5.93 2.14
C GLY A 149 5.95 -4.80 1.20
N VAL A 150 7.13 -4.23 1.43
CA VAL A 150 7.70 -3.15 0.59
C VAL A 150 7.89 -3.61 -0.87
N ILE A 151 8.35 -4.84 -1.08
CA ILE A 151 8.56 -5.39 -2.43
C ILE A 151 7.23 -5.82 -3.07
N ALA A 152 6.31 -6.39 -2.30
CA ALA A 152 5.02 -6.86 -2.82
C ALA A 152 4.15 -5.69 -3.31
N MET A 153 4.21 -4.53 -2.66
CA MET A 153 3.32 -3.40 -2.91
C MET A 153 3.42 -2.84 -4.34
N PRO A 154 4.60 -2.51 -4.91
CA PRO A 154 4.72 -2.04 -6.29
C PRO A 154 4.25 -3.09 -7.33
N LEU A 155 4.52 -4.37 -7.05
CA LEU A 155 4.07 -5.46 -7.92
C LEU A 155 2.54 -5.56 -7.96
N LEU A 156 1.89 -5.45 -6.79
CA LEU A 156 0.44 -5.45 -6.70
C LEU A 156 -0.18 -4.21 -7.37
N ALA A 157 0.43 -3.03 -7.21
CA ALA A 157 -0.02 -1.80 -7.86
C ALA A 157 0.08 -1.87 -9.39
N ALA A 158 1.16 -2.48 -9.92
CA ALA A 158 1.31 -2.71 -11.35
C ALA A 158 0.22 -3.65 -11.89
N ILE A 159 -0.07 -4.75 -11.18
CA ILE A 159 -1.12 -5.70 -11.55
C ILE A 159 -2.50 -5.03 -11.49
N PHE A 160 -2.77 -4.22 -10.45
CA PHE A 160 -4.01 -3.46 -10.32
C PHE A 160 -4.21 -2.53 -11.52
N SER A 161 -3.19 -1.75 -11.87
CA SER A 161 -3.26 -0.80 -13.00
C SER A 161 -3.46 -1.52 -14.33
N LEU A 162 -2.75 -2.64 -14.55
CA LEU A 162 -2.88 -3.44 -15.76
C LEU A 162 -4.30 -4.00 -15.93
N ILE A 163 -4.83 -4.62 -14.89
CA ILE A 163 -6.19 -5.18 -14.90
C ILE A 163 -7.24 -4.05 -14.97
N GLY A 164 -6.98 -2.91 -14.32
CA GLY A 164 -7.84 -1.73 -14.39
C GLY A 164 -7.94 -1.16 -15.80
N ILE A 165 -6.82 -1.04 -16.53
CA ILE A 165 -6.82 -0.60 -17.93
C ILE A 165 -7.63 -1.57 -18.78
N TYR A 166 -7.48 -2.88 -18.57
CA TYR A 166 -8.29 -3.89 -19.25
C TYR A 166 -9.78 -3.72 -18.93
N GLY A 167 -10.14 -3.44 -17.68
CA GLY A 167 -11.52 -3.14 -17.26
C GLY A 167 -12.10 -1.90 -17.96
N ALA A 168 -11.31 -0.82 -18.06
CA ALA A 168 -11.68 0.39 -18.77
C ALA A 168 -11.87 0.15 -20.28
N GLN A 169 -11.00 -0.65 -20.90
CA GLN A 169 -11.11 -1.07 -22.30
C GLN A 169 -12.37 -1.89 -22.55
N LEU A 170 -12.69 -2.81 -21.65
CA LEU A 170 -13.89 -3.66 -21.79
C LEU A 170 -15.16 -2.81 -21.84
N ILE A 171 -15.29 -1.81 -20.99
CA ILE A 171 -16.44 -0.90 -21.01
C ILE A 171 -16.37 0.08 -22.16
N GLY A 172 -15.23 0.79 -22.34
CA GLY A 172 -15.09 1.86 -23.33
C GLY A 172 -15.21 1.35 -24.76
N VAL A 173 -14.55 0.23 -25.07
CA VAL A 173 -14.55 -0.31 -26.43
C VAL A 173 -15.74 -1.21 -26.70
N GLN A 174 -16.00 -2.22 -25.85
CA GLN A 174 -17.01 -3.24 -26.16
C GLN A 174 -18.44 -2.79 -25.87
N ILE A 175 -18.66 -1.92 -24.89
CA ILE A 175 -20.00 -1.48 -24.50
C ILE A 175 -20.32 -0.09 -25.04
N MET A 176 -19.36 0.87 -24.93
CA MET A 176 -19.61 2.26 -25.34
C MET A 176 -19.24 2.54 -26.79
N GLY A 177 -18.55 1.61 -27.50
CA GLY A 177 -18.28 1.70 -28.93
C GLY A 177 -17.09 2.60 -29.30
N VAL A 178 -16.21 2.94 -28.37
CA VAL A 178 -14.93 3.62 -28.69
C VAL A 178 -14.09 2.74 -29.60
N ASP A 179 -13.47 3.35 -30.65
CA ASP A 179 -12.61 2.59 -31.53
C ASP A 179 -11.41 1.98 -30.78
N SER A 180 -11.23 0.67 -30.92
CA SER A 180 -10.17 -0.06 -30.24
C SER A 180 -8.77 0.42 -30.67
N GLY A 181 -8.60 0.77 -31.95
CA GLY A 181 -7.34 1.31 -32.48
C GLY A 181 -7.00 2.65 -31.83
N SER A 182 -7.99 3.54 -31.75
CA SER A 182 -7.88 4.85 -31.11
C SER A 182 -7.54 4.71 -29.62
N PHE A 183 -8.26 3.86 -28.89
CA PHE A 183 -8.01 3.61 -27.46
C PHE A 183 -6.56 3.24 -27.18
N TRP A 184 -6.03 2.22 -27.88
CA TRP A 184 -4.67 1.74 -27.64
C TRP A 184 -3.58 2.66 -28.17
N SER A 185 -3.81 3.31 -29.33
CA SER A 185 -2.82 4.21 -29.94
C SER A 185 -2.64 5.48 -29.09
N GLN A 186 -3.73 6.07 -28.62
CA GLN A 186 -3.67 7.25 -27.75
C GLN A 186 -3.07 6.93 -26.39
N MET A 187 -3.40 5.78 -25.81
CA MET A 187 -2.78 5.33 -24.55
C MET A 187 -1.25 5.18 -24.72
N ARG A 188 -0.78 4.52 -25.79
CA ARG A 188 0.65 4.35 -26.04
C ARG A 188 1.39 5.65 -26.31
N GLY A 189 0.74 6.61 -26.99
CA GLY A 189 1.32 7.91 -27.28
C GLY A 189 1.31 8.88 -26.12
N GLY A 190 0.35 8.71 -25.18
CA GLY A 190 0.13 9.65 -24.11
C GLY A 190 0.70 9.24 -22.75
N VAL A 191 0.96 7.95 -22.51
CA VAL A 191 1.56 7.47 -21.26
C VAL A 191 3.08 7.38 -21.43
N GLY A 192 3.81 8.24 -20.73
CA GLY A 192 5.26 8.29 -20.74
C GLY A 192 5.91 7.40 -19.66
N LEU A 193 7.22 7.16 -19.80
CA LEU A 193 8.01 6.50 -18.76
C LEU A 193 8.00 7.27 -17.44
N ALA A 194 7.86 8.60 -17.50
CA ALA A 194 7.74 9.45 -16.32
C ALA A 194 6.50 9.10 -15.49
N ASP A 195 5.35 8.88 -16.14
CA ASP A 195 4.09 8.53 -15.47
C ASP A 195 4.18 7.16 -14.78
N ILE A 196 4.82 6.20 -15.44
CA ILE A 196 5.05 4.86 -14.87
C ILE A 196 5.98 4.94 -13.66
N ASN A 197 7.09 5.69 -13.77
CA ASN A 197 8.02 5.88 -12.67
C ASN A 197 7.37 6.57 -11.46
N GLU A 198 6.53 7.57 -11.69
CA GLU A 198 5.76 8.22 -10.64
C GLU A 198 4.88 7.20 -9.89
N GLY A 199 4.13 6.38 -10.60
CA GLY A 199 3.31 5.32 -10.00
C GLY A 199 4.13 4.29 -9.21
N ILE A 200 5.31 3.90 -9.72
CA ILE A 200 6.22 2.98 -9.02
C ILE A 200 6.77 3.62 -7.75
N VAL A 201 7.22 4.87 -7.80
CA VAL A 201 7.75 5.58 -6.63
C VAL A 201 6.68 5.77 -5.57
N LYS A 202 5.45 6.20 -5.96
CA LYS A 202 4.32 6.31 -5.05
C LYS A 202 4.02 4.96 -4.38
N SER A 203 3.91 3.89 -5.15
CA SER A 203 3.61 2.55 -4.61
C SER A 203 4.71 2.03 -3.67
N LEU A 204 5.97 2.32 -3.96
CA LEU A 204 7.10 1.95 -3.08
C LEU A 204 7.02 2.70 -1.74
N ILE A 205 6.76 4.01 -1.77
CA ILE A 205 6.63 4.83 -0.56
C ILE A 205 5.44 4.37 0.27
N PHE A 206 4.29 4.08 -0.36
CA PHE A 206 3.14 3.52 0.33
C PHE A 206 3.41 2.14 0.90
N GLY A 207 4.19 1.30 0.18
CA GLY A 207 4.65 0.01 0.67
C GLY A 207 5.49 0.13 1.94
N VAL A 208 6.42 1.09 1.97
CA VAL A 208 7.22 1.40 3.17
C VAL A 208 6.32 1.86 4.31
N ALA A 209 5.40 2.80 4.06
CA ALA A 209 4.51 3.34 5.08
C ALA A 209 3.58 2.27 5.67
N CYS A 210 2.83 1.55 4.83
CA CYS A 210 1.89 0.52 5.27
C CYS A 210 2.57 -0.64 6.00
N SER A 211 3.70 -1.12 5.46
CA SER A 211 4.44 -2.22 6.07
C SER A 211 5.07 -1.80 7.40
N LEU A 212 5.60 -0.56 7.49
CA LEU A 212 6.14 -0.02 8.74
C LEU A 212 5.09 0.07 9.83
N ILE A 213 3.92 0.64 9.50
CA ILE A 213 2.80 0.76 10.45
C ILE A 213 2.36 -0.62 10.92
N ALA A 214 2.20 -1.58 9.99
CA ALA A 214 1.74 -2.92 10.31
C ALA A 214 2.70 -3.66 11.25
N VAL A 215 4.00 -3.62 10.97
CA VAL A 215 4.99 -4.29 11.84
C VAL A 215 5.18 -3.56 13.17
N TYR A 216 5.05 -2.23 13.20
CA TYR A 216 5.13 -1.45 14.42
C TYR A 216 3.95 -1.73 15.36
N GLU A 217 2.73 -1.64 14.87
CA GLU A 217 1.52 -1.89 15.65
C GLU A 217 1.47 -3.34 16.16
N GLY A 218 1.87 -4.31 15.32
CA GLY A 218 1.95 -5.70 15.72
C GLY A 218 3.03 -5.98 16.77
N TYR A 219 4.22 -5.42 16.61
CA TYR A 219 5.34 -5.63 17.54
C TYR A 219 5.09 -5.03 18.92
N TYR A 220 4.42 -3.87 18.99
CA TYR A 220 4.09 -3.18 20.23
C TYR A 220 2.65 -3.44 20.71
N ALA A 221 1.96 -4.41 20.13
CA ALA A 221 0.63 -4.81 20.58
C ALA A 221 0.65 -5.24 22.05
N THR A 222 -0.41 -4.90 22.79
CA THR A 222 -0.58 -5.42 24.15
C THR A 222 -0.75 -6.95 24.08
N PRO A 223 -0.10 -7.76 24.97
CA PRO A 223 -0.08 -9.21 24.88
C PRO A 223 -1.41 -9.84 25.30
N THR A 224 -2.48 -9.49 24.61
CA THR A 224 -3.85 -9.98 24.83
C THR A 224 -4.59 -10.10 23.51
N ALA A 225 -5.60 -10.97 23.42
CA ALA A 225 -6.43 -11.10 22.23
C ALA A 225 -7.09 -9.76 21.82
N ALA A 226 -7.55 -8.97 22.79
CA ALA A 226 -8.10 -7.63 22.56
C ALA A 226 -7.02 -6.67 22.02
N GLY A 227 -5.77 -6.78 22.51
CA GLY A 227 -4.65 -6.00 22.03
C GLY A 227 -4.28 -6.29 20.58
N VAL A 228 -4.31 -7.54 20.17
CA VAL A 228 -4.12 -7.93 18.75
C VAL A 228 -5.21 -7.33 17.86
N GLY A 229 -6.48 -7.40 18.30
CA GLY A 229 -7.60 -6.78 17.57
C GLY A 229 -7.47 -5.26 17.43
N THR A 230 -7.03 -4.57 18.50
CA THR A 230 -6.77 -3.11 18.42
C THR A 230 -5.59 -2.78 17.52
N ALA A 231 -4.53 -3.55 17.53
CA ALA A 231 -3.37 -3.36 16.66
C ALA A 231 -3.75 -3.50 15.18
N THR A 232 -4.57 -4.50 14.81
CA THR A 232 -5.05 -4.66 13.43
C THR A 232 -5.93 -3.49 12.98
N THR A 233 -6.85 -3.03 13.82
CA THR A 233 -7.70 -1.89 13.51
C THR A 233 -6.89 -0.61 13.35
N ARG A 234 -5.93 -0.33 14.26
CA ARG A 234 -5.03 0.81 14.15
C ARG A 234 -4.18 0.75 12.89
N THR A 235 -3.68 -0.42 12.54
CA THR A 235 -2.91 -0.61 11.29
C THR A 235 -3.70 -0.11 10.09
N VAL A 236 -4.95 -0.51 9.93
CA VAL A 236 -5.78 -0.11 8.78
C VAL A 236 -6.05 1.39 8.78
N VAL A 237 -6.53 1.92 9.91
CA VAL A 237 -6.94 3.33 10.02
C VAL A 237 -5.74 4.25 9.84
N THR A 238 -4.63 3.98 10.53
CA THR A 238 -3.42 4.80 10.44
C THR A 238 -2.81 4.73 9.04
N SER A 239 -2.73 3.52 8.44
CA SER A 239 -2.22 3.36 7.08
C SER A 239 -3.08 4.11 6.07
N ALA A 240 -4.42 4.05 6.17
CA ALA A 240 -5.31 4.76 5.25
C ALA A 240 -5.09 6.28 5.32
N VAL A 241 -5.02 6.86 6.51
CA VAL A 241 -4.76 8.30 6.69
C VAL A 241 -3.38 8.69 6.16
N VAL A 242 -2.35 7.90 6.49
CA VAL A 242 -0.97 8.18 6.04
C VAL A 242 -0.83 8.06 4.53
N VAL A 243 -1.46 7.06 3.90
CA VAL A 243 -1.44 6.87 2.44
C VAL A 243 -2.08 8.07 1.75
N LEU A 244 -3.28 8.50 2.17
CA LEU A 244 -3.96 9.64 1.57
C LEU A 244 -3.18 10.96 1.74
N PHE A 245 -2.56 11.15 2.91
CA PHE A 245 -1.70 12.31 3.15
C PHE A 245 -0.44 12.29 2.28
N LEU A 246 0.24 11.15 2.21
CA LEU A 246 1.42 10.98 1.36
C LEU A 246 1.08 11.11 -0.12
N ASP A 247 -0.06 10.60 -0.55
CA ASP A 247 -0.52 10.73 -1.94
C ASP A 247 -0.63 12.19 -2.35
N TYR A 248 -1.31 13.01 -1.53
CA TYR A 248 -1.41 14.44 -1.78
C TYR A 248 -0.03 15.12 -1.87
N LEU A 249 0.88 14.80 -0.93
CA LEU A 249 2.22 15.39 -0.91
C LEU A 249 3.05 14.98 -2.13
N LEU A 250 2.98 13.70 -2.51
CA LEU A 250 3.74 13.18 -3.65
C LEU A 250 3.19 13.74 -4.97
N THR A 251 1.87 13.77 -5.13
CA THR A 251 1.23 14.38 -6.32
C THR A 251 1.63 15.85 -6.44
N ALA A 252 1.63 16.60 -5.34
CA ALA A 252 2.06 18.01 -5.35
C ALA A 252 3.56 18.19 -5.63
N ALA A 253 4.40 17.20 -5.27
CA ALA A 253 5.84 17.25 -5.52
C ALA A 253 6.21 16.87 -6.96
N PHE A 254 5.37 16.10 -7.66
CA PHE A 254 5.58 15.69 -9.06
C PHE A 254 4.92 16.62 -10.09
N LEU A 255 4.12 17.61 -9.63
CA LEU A 255 3.56 18.69 -10.45
C LEU A 255 4.60 19.74 -10.81
#